data_637397c8010572def4c4dbf31114b12e
#
_entry.id   637397c8010572def4c4dbf31114b12e
#
_cell.length_a   1.000
_cell.length_b   1.000
_cell.length_c   1.000
_cell.angle_alpha   90.00
_cell.angle_beta   90.00
_cell.angle_gamma   90.00
#
_symmetry.space_group_name_H-M   'P 1'
#
loop_
_entity.id
_entity.type
_entity.pdbx_description
1 polymer ?
#
loop_
_entity_poly.entity_id
_entity_poly.type
_entity_poly.pdbx_seq_one_letter_code
_entity_poly.pdbx_strand_id
1 'polypeptide(L)'
;RLLERLEGRLEEMARFSLGKEALVLNLALALQETLSLVPSDTQSEPDVSLYDHLRLTAAIAHALWLFHGGSPSAQDLRQDGEKFLLVVGDMGGIQGHIYRIAGAEAGVGGIAKRLRARSLEVSLAAEAMALGLLWRLGLTPLNRILGAGGKFYLLLPNTEEARAALEGTREAWGRWALKRGGSLVPPLAWVAF
;
A
#
# COMPACT_ATOMS: atom_id res chain seq x y z
N ARG A 1 24.09 17.20 8.42
CA ARG A 1 22.74 17.42 9.03
C ARG A 1 21.73 16.31 8.69
N LEU A 2 21.53 15.94 7.39
CA LEU A 2 20.59 14.84 7.05
C LEU A 2 21.12 13.47 7.51
N LEU A 3 22.41 13.19 7.31
CA LEU A 3 23.03 11.96 7.76
C LEU A 3 23.03 11.83 9.29
N GLU A 4 23.41 12.88 10.02
CA GLU A 4 23.36 12.92 11.50
C GLU A 4 21.93 12.66 12.03
N ARG A 5 20.91 13.20 11.34
CA ARG A 5 19.51 12.95 11.68
C ARG A 5 19.12 11.48 11.45
N LEU A 6 19.55 10.90 10.34
CA LEU A 6 19.31 9.48 10.05
C LEU A 6 20.03 8.58 11.07
N GLU A 7 21.30 8.85 11.35
CA GLU A 7 22.09 8.12 12.36
C GLU A 7 21.40 8.16 13.73
N GLY A 8 20.95 9.35 14.19
CA GLY A 8 20.23 9.49 15.45
C GLY A 8 18.92 8.68 15.49
N ARG A 9 18.17 8.60 14.38
CA ARG A 9 16.96 7.76 14.28
C ARG A 9 17.30 6.27 14.32
N LEU A 10 18.35 5.84 13.65
CA LEU A 10 18.80 4.44 13.66
C LEU A 10 19.30 4.03 15.05
N GLU A 11 20.05 4.90 15.74
CA GLU A 11 20.48 4.66 17.13
C GLU A 11 19.29 4.57 18.09
N GLU A 12 18.29 5.42 17.92
CA GLU A 12 17.05 5.36 18.72
C GLU A 12 16.34 4.03 18.49
N MET A 13 16.16 3.60 17.23
CA MET A 13 15.55 2.32 16.90
C MET A 13 16.32 1.12 17.46
N ALA A 14 17.65 1.16 17.47
CA ALA A 14 18.51 0.12 18.00
C ALA A 14 18.36 -0.09 19.53
N ARG A 15 17.84 0.89 20.25
CA ARG A 15 17.57 0.78 21.70
C ARG A 15 16.33 -0.03 22.03
N PHE A 16 15.45 -0.29 21.03
CA PHE A 16 14.21 -1.02 21.20
C PHE A 16 14.30 -2.40 20.54
N SER A 17 13.75 -3.42 21.21
CA SER A 17 13.58 -4.76 20.60
C SER A 17 12.34 -4.74 19.68
N LEU A 18 12.48 -4.17 18.48
CA LEU A 18 11.39 -4.06 17.52
C LEU A 18 11.16 -5.42 16.85
N GLY A 19 9.89 -5.80 16.71
CA GLY A 19 9.51 -6.89 15.80
C GLY A 19 9.82 -6.50 14.35
N LYS A 20 9.92 -7.50 13.47
CA LYS A 20 10.34 -7.34 12.07
C LYS A 20 9.50 -6.29 11.32
N GLU A 21 8.18 -6.34 11.46
CA GLU A 21 7.25 -5.41 10.81
C GLU A 21 7.46 -3.97 11.30
N ALA A 22 7.58 -3.81 12.63
CA ALA A 22 7.81 -2.52 13.24
C ALA A 22 9.16 -1.93 12.83
N LEU A 23 10.21 -2.76 12.73
CA LEU A 23 11.52 -2.33 12.26
C LEU A 23 11.45 -1.82 10.81
N VAL A 24 10.82 -2.56 9.90
CA VAL A 24 10.69 -2.17 8.50
C VAL A 24 9.93 -0.84 8.36
N LEU A 25 8.82 -0.68 9.09
CA LEU A 25 8.03 0.56 9.04
C LEU A 25 8.79 1.76 9.60
N ASN A 26 9.45 1.61 10.75
CA ASN A 26 10.22 2.71 11.34
C ASN A 26 11.43 3.08 10.48
N LEU A 27 12.12 2.10 9.89
CA LEU A 27 13.20 2.33 8.94
C LEU A 27 12.70 3.08 7.70
N ALA A 28 11.58 2.66 7.12
CA ALA A 28 10.97 3.34 5.98
C ALA A 28 10.63 4.81 6.30
N LEU A 29 10.05 5.07 7.48
CA LEU A 29 9.75 6.44 7.92
C LEU A 29 11.02 7.28 8.11
N ALA A 30 12.05 6.74 8.76
CA ALA A 30 13.33 7.43 8.95
C ALA A 30 14.00 7.78 7.62
N LEU A 31 13.99 6.84 6.65
CA LEU A 31 14.50 7.08 5.30
C LEU A 31 13.64 8.09 4.54
N GLN A 32 12.32 8.05 4.67
CA GLN A 32 11.42 9.03 4.07
C GLN A 32 11.70 10.44 4.57
N GLU A 33 11.79 10.63 5.89
CA GLU A 33 12.07 11.93 6.49
C GLU A 33 13.42 12.53 6.07
N THR A 34 14.39 11.70 5.73
CA THR A 34 15.76 12.14 5.47
C THR A 34 16.12 12.17 3.98
N LEU A 35 15.54 11.27 3.18
CA LEU A 35 15.97 11.04 1.79
C LEU A 35 14.95 11.46 0.73
N SER A 36 13.75 11.95 1.12
CA SER A 36 12.73 12.35 0.14
C SER A 36 13.12 13.52 -0.75
N LEU A 37 14.04 14.37 -0.29
CA LEU A 37 14.56 15.53 -1.06
C LEU A 37 15.98 15.29 -1.59
N VAL A 38 16.53 14.10 -1.40
CA VAL A 38 17.82 13.71 -1.95
C VAL A 38 17.58 13.02 -3.29
N PRO A 39 18.18 13.48 -4.39
CA PRO A 39 18.01 12.83 -5.69
C PRO A 39 18.68 11.45 -5.71
N SER A 40 18.05 10.50 -6.39
CA SER A 40 18.60 9.15 -6.59
C SER A 40 19.71 9.11 -7.64
N ASP A 41 19.72 10.07 -8.56
CA ASP A 41 20.70 10.25 -9.61
C ASP A 41 21.17 11.70 -9.65
N THR A 42 22.48 11.89 -9.81
CA THR A 42 23.11 13.21 -9.92
C THR A 42 23.75 13.45 -11.29
N GLN A 43 23.64 12.48 -12.20
CA GLN A 43 24.22 12.56 -13.55
C GLN A 43 23.18 12.93 -14.62
N SER A 44 21.90 12.62 -14.36
CA SER A 44 20.76 12.99 -15.21
C SER A 44 19.82 13.96 -14.50
N GLU A 45 18.58 14.11 -14.98
CA GLU A 45 17.59 14.94 -14.28
C GLU A 45 17.23 14.34 -12.91
N PRO A 46 17.39 15.10 -11.82
CA PRO A 46 17.21 14.60 -10.45
C PRO A 46 15.72 14.62 -10.02
N ASP A 47 14.85 13.97 -10.79
CA ASP A 47 13.39 13.99 -10.65
C ASP A 47 12.84 12.88 -9.71
N VAL A 48 13.66 11.86 -9.42
CA VAL A 48 13.29 10.75 -8.51
C VAL A 48 14.04 10.87 -7.20
N SER A 49 13.32 10.84 -6.08
CA SER A 49 13.95 10.86 -4.76
C SER A 49 14.68 9.54 -4.45
N LEU A 50 15.77 9.64 -3.70
CA LEU A 50 16.50 8.45 -3.22
C LEU A 50 15.60 7.54 -2.37
N TYR A 51 14.69 8.12 -1.59
CA TYR A 51 13.71 7.35 -0.82
C TYR A 51 12.78 6.53 -1.73
N ASP A 52 12.19 7.14 -2.77
CA ASP A 52 11.28 6.42 -3.67
C ASP A 52 12.01 5.33 -4.46
N HIS A 53 13.24 5.60 -4.89
CA HIS A 53 14.09 4.59 -5.53
C HIS A 53 14.34 3.39 -4.60
N LEU A 54 14.77 3.63 -3.37
CA LEU A 54 15.03 2.57 -2.38
C LEU A 54 13.77 1.79 -2.03
N ARG A 55 12.63 2.49 -1.85
CA ARG A 55 11.33 1.88 -1.54
C ARG A 55 10.87 0.94 -2.65
N LEU A 56 10.94 1.39 -3.91
CA LEU A 56 10.56 0.58 -5.06
C LEU A 56 11.52 -0.61 -5.26
N THR A 57 12.81 -0.40 -5.07
CA THR A 57 13.80 -1.48 -5.11
C THR A 57 13.49 -2.55 -4.06
N ALA A 58 13.17 -2.15 -2.83
CA ALA A 58 12.79 -3.10 -1.77
C ALA A 58 11.48 -3.84 -2.10
N ALA A 59 10.48 -3.15 -2.66
CA ALA A 59 9.21 -3.76 -3.06
C ALA A 59 9.41 -4.81 -4.17
N ILE A 60 10.21 -4.49 -5.18
CA ILE A 60 10.57 -5.40 -6.28
C ILE A 60 11.34 -6.60 -5.75
N ALA A 61 12.38 -6.37 -4.95
CA ALA A 61 13.20 -7.45 -4.37
C ALA A 61 12.35 -8.40 -3.52
N HIS A 62 11.43 -7.88 -2.70
CA HIS A 62 10.56 -8.70 -1.87
C HIS A 62 9.56 -9.53 -2.70
N ALA A 63 8.96 -8.95 -3.73
CA ALA A 63 8.06 -9.67 -4.62
C ALA A 63 8.81 -10.78 -5.40
N LEU A 64 10.02 -10.51 -5.92
CA LEU A 64 10.86 -11.53 -6.56
C LEU A 64 11.29 -12.64 -5.61
N TRP A 65 11.65 -12.30 -4.38
CA TRP A 65 12.00 -13.27 -3.34
C TRP A 65 10.85 -14.27 -3.11
N LEU A 66 9.63 -13.77 -2.96
CA LEU A 66 8.47 -14.62 -2.77
C LEU A 66 8.09 -15.40 -4.04
N PHE A 67 8.20 -14.79 -5.22
CA PHE A 67 7.95 -15.47 -6.50
C PHE A 67 8.82 -16.71 -6.67
N HIS A 68 10.08 -16.65 -6.27
CA HIS A 68 11.04 -17.75 -6.34
C HIS A 68 11.10 -18.63 -5.06
N GLY A 69 10.09 -18.57 -4.20
CA GLY A 69 10.01 -19.43 -3.01
C GLY A 69 11.04 -19.13 -1.93
N GLY A 70 11.59 -17.92 -1.88
CA GLY A 70 12.47 -17.47 -0.80
C GLY A 70 13.97 -17.73 -1.00
N SER A 71 14.41 -18.26 -2.15
CA SER A 71 15.84 -18.55 -2.41
C SER A 71 16.19 -18.48 -3.90
N PRO A 72 16.02 -17.32 -4.57
CA PRO A 72 16.31 -17.20 -5.98
C PRO A 72 17.80 -17.35 -6.27
N SER A 73 18.16 -18.15 -7.28
CA SER A 73 19.49 -18.13 -7.88
C SER A 73 19.64 -16.95 -8.85
N ALA A 74 20.88 -16.60 -9.20
CA ALA A 74 21.13 -15.58 -10.22
C ALA A 74 20.55 -15.98 -11.60
N GLN A 75 20.42 -17.26 -11.87
CA GLN A 75 19.81 -17.78 -13.11
C GLN A 75 18.29 -17.58 -13.09
N ASP A 76 17.63 -17.85 -11.96
CA ASP A 76 16.16 -17.65 -11.80
C ASP A 76 15.78 -16.19 -12.01
N LEU A 77 16.59 -15.26 -11.49
CA LEU A 77 16.35 -13.82 -11.66
C LEU A 77 16.46 -13.35 -13.11
N ARG A 78 17.29 -14.02 -13.93
CA ARG A 78 17.51 -13.70 -15.36
C ARG A 78 16.52 -14.37 -16.30
N GLN A 79 15.76 -15.34 -15.84
CA GLN A 79 14.72 -15.97 -16.67
C GLN A 79 13.65 -14.96 -17.02
N ASP A 80 13.25 -14.95 -18.30
CA ASP A 80 12.13 -14.16 -18.78
C ASP A 80 10.79 -14.75 -18.26
N GLY A 81 9.81 -13.90 -18.09
CA GLY A 81 8.47 -14.30 -17.66
C GLY A 81 7.78 -13.24 -16.82
N GLU A 82 6.48 -13.39 -16.69
CA GLU A 82 5.63 -12.51 -15.87
C GLU A 82 5.80 -12.85 -14.39
N LYS A 83 6.67 -12.12 -13.70
CA LYS A 83 7.02 -12.38 -12.29
C LYS A 83 6.20 -11.57 -11.30
N PHE A 84 5.52 -10.55 -11.78
CA PHE A 84 4.80 -9.59 -10.94
C PHE A 84 3.32 -9.50 -11.29
N LEU A 85 2.54 -9.08 -10.32
CA LEU A 85 1.18 -8.60 -10.49
C LEU A 85 1.14 -7.13 -10.09
N LEU A 86 0.75 -6.26 -11.02
CA LEU A 86 0.32 -4.91 -10.69
C LEU A 86 -1.17 -4.96 -10.36
N VAL A 87 -1.49 -4.63 -9.12
CA VAL A 87 -2.86 -4.66 -8.58
C VAL A 87 -3.36 -3.24 -8.38
N VAL A 88 -4.58 -2.98 -8.78
CA VAL A 88 -5.30 -1.74 -8.47
C VAL A 88 -6.56 -2.07 -7.69
N GLY A 89 -6.73 -1.39 -6.55
CA GLY A 89 -7.99 -1.33 -5.81
C GLY A 89 -8.51 0.10 -5.80
N ASP A 90 -9.83 0.23 -5.90
CA ASP A 90 -10.50 1.54 -5.86
C ASP A 90 -11.79 1.42 -5.05
N MET A 91 -12.18 2.49 -4.40
CA MET A 91 -13.48 2.57 -3.74
C MET A 91 -14.45 3.34 -4.65
N GLY A 92 -15.25 2.62 -5.41
CA GLY A 92 -16.32 3.21 -6.22
C GLY A 92 -17.49 3.70 -5.35
N GLY A 93 -18.23 4.68 -5.87
CA GLY A 93 -19.45 5.19 -5.20
C GLY A 93 -19.18 6.19 -4.06
N ILE A 94 -17.93 6.67 -3.92
CA ILE A 94 -17.50 7.57 -2.83
C ILE A 94 -18.39 8.79 -2.70
N GLN A 95 -18.67 9.49 -3.79
CA GLN A 95 -19.50 10.70 -3.76
C GLN A 95 -20.92 10.37 -3.26
N GLY A 96 -21.56 9.34 -3.80
CA GLY A 96 -22.87 8.88 -3.34
C GLY A 96 -22.86 8.49 -1.88
N HIS A 97 -21.79 7.82 -1.41
CA HIS A 97 -21.64 7.44 0.00
C HIS A 97 -21.44 8.66 0.91
N ILE A 98 -20.56 9.58 0.54
CA ILE A 98 -20.26 10.78 1.36
C ILE A 98 -21.46 11.72 1.40
N TYR A 99 -22.10 12.01 0.27
CA TYR A 99 -23.16 13.03 0.15
C TYR A 99 -24.58 12.52 0.37
N ARG A 100 -24.82 11.23 0.54
CA ARG A 100 -26.14 10.64 0.87
C ARG A 100 -26.74 11.14 2.21
N ILE A 101 -26.20 12.18 2.79
CA ILE A 101 -26.63 12.77 4.08
C ILE A 101 -27.83 13.69 3.91
N ALA A 102 -28.27 14.02 2.71
CA ALA A 102 -29.31 14.98 2.42
C ALA A 102 -30.72 14.41 2.60
N GLY A 103 -30.99 13.76 3.72
CA GLY A 103 -32.35 13.58 4.24
C GLY A 103 -32.67 14.68 5.25
N ALA A 104 -33.87 15.22 5.22
CA ALA A 104 -34.36 16.40 5.90
C ALA A 104 -34.22 16.45 7.45
N GLU A 105 -33.58 15.49 8.08
CA GLU A 105 -33.47 15.37 9.55
C GLU A 105 -32.12 15.79 10.15
N ALA A 106 -31.13 16.13 9.32
CA ALA A 106 -29.83 16.52 9.82
C ALA A 106 -29.76 18.02 10.03
N GLY A 107 -30.00 18.46 11.26
CA GLY A 107 -29.73 19.85 11.67
C GLY A 107 -28.33 20.30 11.21
N VAL A 108 -28.20 21.57 10.80
CA VAL A 108 -27.05 22.19 10.12
C VAL A 108 -25.69 21.93 10.84
N GLY A 109 -25.69 21.72 12.15
CA GLY A 109 -24.47 21.51 12.94
C GLY A 109 -23.80 20.13 12.82
N GLY A 110 -24.46 19.12 12.25
CA GLY A 110 -23.94 17.74 12.18
C GLY A 110 -23.34 17.34 10.82
N ILE A 111 -23.58 18.08 9.76
CA ILE A 111 -23.23 17.72 8.38
C ILE A 111 -21.73 17.57 8.19
N ALA A 112 -20.96 18.56 8.59
CA ALA A 112 -19.49 18.54 8.43
C ALA A 112 -18.83 17.37 9.20
N LYS A 113 -19.36 17.02 10.36
CA LYS A 113 -18.88 15.89 11.16
C LYS A 113 -19.17 14.56 10.46
N ARG A 114 -20.37 14.40 9.88
CA ARG A 114 -20.75 13.20 9.14
C ARG A 114 -19.98 13.04 7.83
N LEU A 115 -19.75 14.13 7.09
CA LEU A 115 -18.91 14.12 5.88
C LEU A 115 -17.48 13.64 6.19
N ARG A 116 -16.86 14.19 7.24
CA ARG A 116 -15.53 13.76 7.69
C ARG A 116 -15.51 12.29 8.10
N ALA A 117 -16.48 11.83 8.86
CA ALA A 117 -16.57 10.44 9.30
C ALA A 117 -16.69 9.47 8.11
N ARG A 118 -17.51 9.79 7.10
CA ARG A 118 -17.65 8.95 5.90
C ARG A 118 -16.41 9.00 5.00
N SER A 119 -15.78 10.16 4.87
CA SER A 119 -14.49 10.26 4.17
C SER A 119 -13.42 9.42 4.85
N LEU A 120 -13.34 9.45 6.18
CA LEU A 120 -12.45 8.59 6.96
C LEU A 120 -12.78 7.11 6.77
N GLU A 121 -14.06 6.73 6.78
CA GLU A 121 -14.50 5.35 6.54
C GLU A 121 -13.99 4.82 5.19
N VAL A 122 -14.11 5.61 4.11
CA VAL A 122 -13.60 5.26 2.78
C VAL A 122 -12.09 5.04 2.82
N SER A 123 -11.36 5.97 3.44
CA SER A 123 -9.90 5.88 3.54
C SER A 123 -9.44 4.65 4.34
N LEU A 124 -10.09 4.40 5.48
CA LEU A 124 -9.79 3.23 6.32
C LEU A 124 -10.15 1.90 5.64
N ALA A 125 -11.24 1.86 4.88
CA ALA A 125 -11.64 0.67 4.14
C ALA A 125 -10.62 0.33 3.03
N ALA A 126 -10.19 1.33 2.25
CA ALA A 126 -9.16 1.15 1.23
C ALA A 126 -7.80 0.71 1.85
N GLU A 127 -7.41 1.32 2.96
CA GLU A 127 -6.21 0.98 3.71
C GLU A 127 -6.26 -0.46 4.25
N ALA A 128 -7.38 -0.83 4.88
CA ALA A 128 -7.58 -2.18 5.41
C ALA A 128 -7.56 -3.25 4.30
N MET A 129 -8.10 -2.95 3.12
CA MET A 129 -8.07 -3.83 1.97
C MET A 129 -6.64 -4.02 1.46
N ALA A 130 -5.89 -2.93 1.28
CA ALA A 130 -4.52 -2.96 0.79
C ALA A 130 -3.59 -3.69 1.77
N LEU A 131 -3.57 -3.27 3.04
CA LEU A 131 -2.71 -3.87 4.06
C LEU A 131 -3.08 -5.31 4.39
N GLY A 132 -4.39 -5.62 4.45
CA GLY A 132 -4.86 -6.98 4.70
C GLY A 132 -4.40 -7.96 3.63
N LEU A 133 -4.37 -7.54 2.35
CA LEU A 133 -3.85 -8.34 1.25
C LEU A 133 -2.33 -8.51 1.34
N LEU A 134 -1.59 -7.44 1.62
CA LEU A 134 -0.13 -7.50 1.77
C LEU A 134 0.27 -8.42 2.93
N TRP A 135 -0.34 -8.28 4.10
CA TRP A 135 -0.03 -9.12 5.26
C TRP A 135 -0.37 -10.60 5.04
N ARG A 136 -1.48 -10.87 4.36
CA ARG A 136 -1.85 -12.25 4.01
C ARG A 136 -0.79 -12.94 3.16
N LEU A 137 -0.07 -12.18 2.34
CA LEU A 137 0.99 -12.67 1.46
C LEU A 137 2.40 -12.55 2.09
N GLY A 138 2.51 -12.14 3.34
CA GLY A 138 3.80 -11.91 4.00
C GLY A 138 4.57 -10.71 3.45
N LEU A 139 3.91 -9.85 2.67
CA LEU A 139 4.48 -8.63 2.12
C LEU A 139 4.44 -7.47 3.12
N THR A 140 5.28 -6.48 2.89
CA THR A 140 5.33 -5.26 3.70
C THR A 140 4.55 -4.12 3.05
N PRO A 141 4.20 -3.06 3.81
CA PRO A 141 3.58 -1.86 3.24
C PRO A 141 4.42 -1.16 2.16
N LEU A 142 5.71 -1.46 2.01
CA LEU A 142 6.56 -0.96 0.92
C LEU A 142 6.04 -1.41 -0.46
N ASN A 143 5.38 -2.57 -0.53
CA ASN A 143 4.75 -3.10 -1.75
C ASN A 143 3.48 -2.35 -2.16
N ARG A 144 3.01 -1.39 -1.36
CA ARG A 144 1.99 -0.43 -1.79
C ARG A 144 2.67 0.73 -2.53
N ILE A 145 2.62 0.68 -3.86
CA ILE A 145 3.29 1.66 -4.73
C ILE A 145 2.65 3.04 -4.62
N LEU A 146 1.32 3.08 -4.58
CA LEU A 146 0.54 4.30 -4.46
C LEU A 146 -0.69 4.06 -3.57
N GLY A 147 -1.10 5.07 -2.82
CA GLY A 147 -2.36 5.07 -2.07
C GLY A 147 -2.85 6.49 -1.87
N ALA A 148 -4.03 6.81 -2.41
CA ALA A 148 -4.68 8.12 -2.25
C ALA A 148 -6.18 8.06 -2.54
N GLY A 149 -6.97 8.76 -1.76
CA GLY A 149 -8.38 9.02 -2.06
C GLY A 149 -9.29 7.80 -2.20
N GLY A 150 -8.96 6.69 -1.55
CA GLY A 150 -9.70 5.42 -1.68
C GLY A 150 -9.15 4.51 -2.78
N LYS A 151 -8.10 4.90 -3.49
CA LYS A 151 -7.42 4.11 -4.51
C LYS A 151 -6.04 3.68 -4.02
N PHE A 152 -5.60 2.47 -4.40
CA PHE A 152 -4.26 1.98 -4.14
C PHE A 152 -3.73 1.13 -5.28
N TYR A 153 -2.40 1.09 -5.39
CA TYR A 153 -1.67 0.18 -6.28
C TYR A 153 -0.70 -0.66 -5.46
N LEU A 154 -0.69 -1.98 -5.72
CA LEU A 154 0.22 -2.91 -5.06
C LEU A 154 1.08 -3.62 -6.09
N LEU A 155 2.32 -3.93 -5.71
CA LEU A 155 3.22 -4.80 -6.44
C LEU A 155 3.30 -6.14 -5.69
N LEU A 156 2.75 -7.20 -6.28
CA LEU A 156 2.72 -8.53 -5.71
C LEU A 156 3.54 -9.52 -6.55
N PRO A 157 3.99 -10.65 -5.97
CA PRO A 157 4.54 -11.75 -6.75
C PRO A 157 3.44 -12.40 -7.59
N ASN A 158 3.75 -12.82 -8.81
CA ASN A 158 2.81 -13.52 -9.67
C ASN A 158 2.77 -15.02 -9.33
N THR A 159 2.21 -15.36 -8.18
CA THR A 159 2.05 -16.74 -7.68
C THR A 159 0.58 -17.14 -7.63
N GLU A 160 0.30 -18.44 -7.63
CA GLU A 160 -1.06 -18.94 -7.43
C GLU A 160 -1.66 -18.50 -6.11
N GLU A 161 -0.83 -18.46 -5.06
CA GLU A 161 -1.24 -17.98 -3.74
C GLU A 161 -1.67 -16.50 -3.77
N ALA A 162 -0.90 -15.64 -4.48
CA ALA A 162 -1.26 -14.24 -4.64
C ALA A 162 -2.55 -14.07 -5.44
N ARG A 163 -2.75 -14.83 -6.51
CA ARG A 163 -3.98 -14.83 -7.30
C ARG A 163 -5.18 -15.30 -6.49
N ALA A 164 -5.05 -16.38 -5.72
CA ALA A 164 -6.09 -16.87 -4.82
C ALA A 164 -6.43 -15.86 -3.72
N ALA A 165 -5.41 -15.17 -3.17
CA ALA A 165 -5.61 -14.11 -2.18
C ALA A 165 -6.36 -12.91 -2.75
N LEU A 166 -6.09 -12.54 -4.01
CA LEU A 166 -6.79 -11.47 -4.73
C LEU A 166 -8.27 -11.80 -4.93
N GLU A 167 -8.57 -13.01 -5.43
CA GLU A 167 -9.95 -13.47 -5.62
C GLU A 167 -10.71 -13.52 -4.29
N GLY A 168 -10.13 -14.13 -3.27
CA GLY A 168 -10.73 -14.19 -1.93
C GLY A 168 -10.97 -12.80 -1.32
N THR A 169 -10.06 -11.84 -1.58
CA THR A 169 -10.20 -10.46 -1.15
C THR A 169 -11.35 -9.79 -1.90
N ARG A 170 -11.43 -9.94 -3.21
CA ARG A 170 -12.51 -9.40 -4.05
C ARG A 170 -13.89 -9.86 -3.56
N GLU A 171 -14.02 -11.16 -3.29
CA GLU A 171 -15.27 -11.73 -2.77
C GLU A 171 -15.60 -11.22 -1.37
N ALA A 172 -14.64 -11.21 -0.45
CA ALA A 172 -14.85 -10.78 0.92
C ALA A 172 -15.29 -9.31 0.99
N TRP A 173 -14.65 -8.44 0.22
CA TRP A 173 -14.98 -7.02 0.16
C TRP A 173 -16.28 -6.77 -0.62
N GLY A 174 -16.60 -7.57 -1.63
CA GLY A 174 -17.91 -7.56 -2.28
C GLY A 174 -19.04 -7.87 -1.29
N ARG A 175 -18.88 -8.92 -0.48
CA ARG A 175 -19.85 -9.25 0.59
C ARG A 175 -19.95 -8.15 1.66
N TRP A 176 -18.82 -7.55 2.03
CA TRP A 176 -18.81 -6.40 2.94
C TRP A 176 -19.60 -5.21 2.39
N ALA A 177 -19.40 -4.88 1.12
CA ALA A 177 -20.13 -3.81 0.44
C ALA A 177 -21.64 -4.04 0.42
N LEU A 178 -22.08 -5.25 0.09
CA LEU A 178 -23.49 -5.61 0.08
C LEU A 178 -24.12 -5.51 1.47
N LYS A 179 -23.45 -5.99 2.52
CA LYS A 179 -23.92 -5.86 3.90
C LYS A 179 -24.09 -4.41 4.36
N ARG A 180 -23.38 -3.47 3.72
CA ARG A 180 -23.47 -2.03 3.97
C ARG A 180 -24.40 -1.28 3.02
N GLY A 181 -25.27 -2.01 2.31
CA GLY A 181 -26.26 -1.44 1.41
C GLY A 181 -25.73 -1.03 0.05
N GLY A 182 -24.55 -1.52 -0.35
CA GLY A 182 -23.99 -1.36 -1.69
C GLY A 182 -23.62 0.08 -2.10
N SER A 183 -23.53 1.01 -1.14
CA SER A 183 -23.19 2.41 -1.46
C SER A 183 -21.72 2.60 -1.84
N LEU A 184 -20.84 1.71 -1.36
CA LEU A 184 -19.45 1.61 -1.76
C LEU A 184 -19.26 0.32 -2.53
N VAL A 185 -18.52 0.39 -3.62
CA VAL A 185 -18.15 -0.77 -4.45
C VAL A 185 -16.64 -0.82 -4.53
N PRO A 186 -15.97 -1.80 -3.91
CA PRO A 186 -14.53 -1.94 -3.89
C PRO A 186 -14.03 -2.85 -5.03
N PRO A 187 -13.94 -2.38 -6.29
CA PRO A 187 -13.34 -3.15 -7.36
C PRO A 187 -11.87 -3.42 -7.10
N LEU A 188 -11.42 -4.59 -7.50
CA LEU A 188 -10.04 -5.03 -7.47
C LEU A 188 -9.72 -5.65 -8.82
N ALA A 189 -8.68 -5.16 -9.47
CA ALA A 189 -8.19 -5.67 -10.75
C ALA A 189 -6.67 -5.84 -10.71
N TRP A 190 -6.14 -6.71 -11.55
CA TRP A 190 -4.70 -6.94 -11.65
C TRP A 190 -4.29 -7.39 -13.03
N VAL A 191 -3.03 -7.19 -13.34
CA VAL A 191 -2.36 -7.62 -14.56
C VAL A 191 -0.99 -8.20 -14.22
N ALA A 192 -0.62 -9.27 -14.90
CA ALA A 192 0.72 -9.84 -14.81
C ALA A 192 1.67 -9.14 -15.79
N PHE A 193 2.96 -9.04 -15.42
CA PHE A 193 4.03 -8.54 -16.27
C PHE A 193 5.40 -9.05 -15.84
#